data_b58b58b1cab53abc3705374f5918f61f
#
_entry.id   b58b58b1cab53abc3705374f5918f61f
#
_cell.length_a   1.000
_cell.length_b   1.000
_cell.length_c   1.000
_cell.angle_alpha   90.00
_cell.angle_beta   90.00
_cell.angle_gamma   90.00
#
_symmetry.space_group_name_H-M   'P 1'
#
loop_
_entity.id
_entity.type
_entity.pdbx_description
1 polymer ?
#
loop_
_entity_poly.entity_id
_entity_poly.type
_entity_poly.pdbx_seq_one_letter_code
_entity_poly.pdbx_strand_id
1 'polypeptide(L)'
;EDCEPVEIDGSTLVLKTSSDFKRDIIVKRFAETIKNAMSDIFSTEFTVKVLTEDELGDYEERKADNDPLPEMAGYTFDRFIVGNSNKFAHNAAVAVAHKPGSAYNPLFIYGNSGLGKTHLLLAIGQYIRENNPGAKIAYIKGDEFTNQLLKSIKEGTGEEFRMKYRNV
;
A
#
# COMPACT_ATOMS: atom_id res chain seq x y z
N GLU A 1 2.05 -8.91 -28.93
CA GLU A 1 2.62 -9.96 -28.03
C GLU A 1 3.91 -9.54 -27.32
N ASP A 2 4.43 -8.33 -27.53
CA ASP A 2 5.72 -7.88 -26.98
C ASP A 2 5.58 -6.85 -25.83
N CYS A 3 4.37 -6.54 -25.44
CA CYS A 3 4.06 -5.64 -24.33
C CYS A 3 2.75 -6.08 -23.68
N GLU A 4 2.79 -6.28 -22.38
CA GLU A 4 1.64 -6.74 -21.60
C GLU A 4 1.24 -5.69 -20.58
N PRO A 5 -0.06 -5.40 -20.42
CA PRO A 5 -0.52 -4.56 -19.32
C PRO A 5 -0.39 -5.33 -18.00
N VAL A 6 0.23 -4.69 -17.01
CA VAL A 6 0.40 -5.26 -15.66
C VAL A 6 -0.73 -4.76 -14.76
N GLU A 7 -0.86 -3.44 -14.64
CA GLU A 7 -1.88 -2.82 -13.77
C GLU A 7 -2.13 -1.36 -14.14
N ILE A 8 -3.19 -0.82 -13.58
CA ILE A 8 -3.44 0.62 -13.53
C ILE A 8 -3.31 1.06 -12.08
N ASP A 9 -2.32 1.90 -11.79
CA ASP A 9 -2.05 2.45 -10.47
C ASP A 9 -2.41 3.95 -10.46
N GLY A 10 -3.56 4.27 -9.87
CA GLY A 10 -4.15 5.60 -9.95
C GLY A 10 -4.38 6.02 -11.40
N SER A 11 -3.63 7.01 -11.88
CA SER A 11 -3.62 7.47 -13.28
C SER A 11 -2.38 7.02 -14.06
N THR A 12 -1.70 5.96 -13.63
CA THR A 12 -0.52 5.42 -14.31
C THR A 12 -0.81 4.03 -14.84
N LEU A 13 -0.71 3.84 -16.16
CA LEU A 13 -0.74 2.53 -16.79
C LEU A 13 0.67 1.93 -16.76
N VAL A 14 0.83 0.79 -16.10
CA VAL A 14 2.09 0.05 -16.05
C VAL A 14 2.06 -1.07 -17.07
N LEU A 15 3.05 -1.07 -17.95
CA LEU A 15 3.25 -2.05 -19.00
C LEU A 15 4.56 -2.80 -18.77
N LYS A 16 4.56 -4.10 -19.05
CA LYS A 16 5.74 -4.96 -19.01
C LYS A 16 6.23 -5.26 -20.42
N THR A 17 7.54 -5.30 -20.60
CA THR A 17 8.20 -5.71 -21.83
C THR A 17 9.41 -6.61 -21.53
N SER A 18 9.82 -7.39 -22.53
CA SER A 18 10.87 -8.41 -22.38
C SER A 18 12.31 -7.88 -22.52
N SER A 19 12.52 -6.62 -22.89
CA SER A 19 13.87 -6.05 -23.05
C SER A 19 13.88 -4.53 -23.09
N ASP A 20 15.06 -3.94 -22.73
CA ASP A 20 15.31 -2.49 -22.80
C ASP A 20 15.09 -1.92 -24.19
N PHE A 21 15.51 -2.63 -25.22
CA PHE A 21 15.33 -2.19 -26.61
C PHE A 21 13.85 -2.02 -26.98
N LYS A 22 13.01 -2.97 -26.58
CA LYS A 22 11.56 -2.88 -26.82
C LYS A 22 10.92 -1.78 -25.98
N ARG A 23 11.34 -1.63 -24.72
CA ARG A 23 10.91 -0.52 -23.86
C ARG A 23 11.13 0.81 -24.54
N ASP A 24 12.34 1.06 -25.04
CA ASP A 24 12.70 2.32 -25.69
C ASP A 24 11.86 2.60 -26.95
N ILE A 25 11.55 1.56 -27.72
CA ILE A 25 10.66 1.68 -28.88
C ILE A 25 9.24 2.05 -28.43
N ILE A 26 8.70 1.37 -27.41
CA ILE A 26 7.34 1.60 -26.92
C ILE A 26 7.23 3.02 -26.36
N VAL A 27 8.18 3.43 -25.53
CA VAL A 27 8.20 4.76 -24.94
C VAL A 27 8.29 5.86 -26.02
N LYS A 28 9.19 5.71 -26.98
CA LYS A 28 9.39 6.75 -28.03
C LYS A 28 8.28 6.83 -29.06
N ARG A 29 7.63 5.72 -29.38
CA ARG A 29 6.66 5.68 -30.49
C ARG A 29 5.22 5.58 -30.07
N PHE A 30 4.92 4.94 -28.96
CA PHE A 30 3.58 4.55 -28.58
C PHE A 30 3.09 5.15 -27.26
N ALA A 31 3.97 5.60 -26.37
CA ALA A 31 3.57 6.08 -25.04
C ALA A 31 2.56 7.23 -25.11
N GLU A 32 2.77 8.22 -25.97
CA GLU A 32 1.83 9.32 -26.16
C GLU A 32 0.47 8.88 -26.73
N THR A 33 0.49 7.94 -27.66
CA THR A 33 -0.76 7.41 -28.24
C THR A 33 -1.56 6.63 -27.19
N ILE A 34 -0.87 5.82 -26.40
CA ILE A 34 -1.48 5.04 -25.31
C ILE A 34 -2.01 5.99 -24.22
N LYS A 35 -1.21 6.98 -23.82
CA LYS A 35 -1.60 8.02 -22.84
C LYS A 35 -2.88 8.72 -23.28
N ASN A 36 -2.93 9.20 -24.52
CA ASN A 36 -4.10 9.90 -25.04
C ASN A 36 -5.34 9.01 -25.08
N ALA A 37 -5.20 7.78 -25.58
CA ALA A 37 -6.30 6.81 -25.60
C ALA A 37 -6.84 6.50 -24.19
N MET A 38 -5.96 6.31 -23.20
CA MET A 38 -6.36 6.11 -21.81
C MET A 38 -7.05 7.34 -21.23
N SER A 39 -6.52 8.53 -21.50
CA SER A 39 -7.09 9.78 -21.02
C SER A 39 -8.48 10.04 -21.62
N ASP A 40 -8.69 9.69 -22.88
CA ASP A 40 -10.00 9.79 -23.55
C ASP A 40 -11.03 8.82 -22.94
N ILE A 41 -10.61 7.58 -22.66
CA ILE A 41 -11.50 6.53 -22.08
C ILE A 41 -11.92 6.89 -20.66
N PHE A 42 -10.97 7.31 -19.84
CA PHE A 42 -11.21 7.52 -18.39
C PHE A 42 -11.49 8.99 -18.02
N SER A 43 -11.46 9.91 -18.98
CA SER A 43 -11.65 11.36 -18.77
C SER A 43 -10.72 11.94 -17.69
N THR A 44 -9.51 11.39 -17.58
CA THR A 44 -8.48 11.75 -16.59
C THR A 44 -7.13 11.69 -17.26
N GLU A 45 -6.21 12.57 -16.89
CA GLU A 45 -4.86 12.57 -17.45
C GLU A 45 -4.09 11.32 -16.98
N PHE A 46 -3.64 10.50 -17.94
CA PHE A 46 -2.88 9.27 -17.68
C PHE A 46 -1.39 9.46 -17.97
N THR A 47 -0.57 8.70 -17.23
CA THR A 47 0.84 8.47 -17.56
C THR A 47 1.06 7.01 -17.95
N VAL A 48 2.07 6.74 -18.77
CA VAL A 48 2.42 5.39 -19.20
C VAL A 48 3.83 5.07 -18.71
N LYS A 49 3.96 3.99 -17.96
CA LYS A 49 5.23 3.48 -17.46
C LYS A 49 5.49 2.11 -18.09
N VAL A 50 6.62 1.98 -18.79
CA VAL A 50 7.01 0.72 -19.43
C VAL A 50 8.24 0.20 -18.70
N LEU A 51 8.14 -1.03 -18.19
CA LEU A 51 9.16 -1.67 -17.37
C LEU A 51 9.62 -2.98 -18.01
N THR A 52 10.89 -3.31 -17.84
CA THR A 52 11.40 -4.65 -18.10
C THR A 52 11.03 -5.59 -16.93
N GLU A 53 11.31 -6.89 -17.08
CA GLU A 53 10.99 -7.87 -16.02
C GLU A 53 11.78 -7.60 -14.73
N ASP A 54 13.04 -7.20 -14.84
CA ASP A 54 13.87 -6.84 -13.70
C ASP A 54 13.39 -5.52 -13.04
N GLU A 55 13.08 -4.52 -13.87
CA GLU A 55 12.53 -3.24 -13.38
C GLU A 55 11.14 -3.39 -12.77
N LEU A 56 10.36 -4.35 -13.23
CA LEU A 56 9.04 -4.65 -12.66
C LEU A 56 9.19 -5.22 -11.24
N GLY A 57 10.17 -6.10 -11.01
CA GLY A 57 10.50 -6.58 -9.67
C GLY A 57 10.84 -5.45 -8.71
N ASP A 58 11.75 -4.57 -9.12
CA ASP A 58 12.12 -3.38 -8.36
C ASP A 58 10.94 -2.41 -8.14
N TYR A 59 10.04 -2.29 -9.12
CA TYR A 59 8.84 -1.46 -9.04
C TYR A 59 7.85 -2.03 -8.04
N GLU A 60 7.60 -3.33 -8.07
CA GLU A 60 6.73 -4.03 -7.13
C GLU A 60 7.29 -3.96 -5.71
N GLU A 61 8.62 -4.09 -5.54
CA GLU A 61 9.29 -3.92 -4.25
C GLU A 61 9.16 -2.49 -3.72
N ARG A 62 9.41 -1.48 -4.55
CA ARG A 62 9.24 -0.07 -4.18
C ARG A 62 7.77 0.28 -3.92
N LYS A 63 6.84 -0.35 -4.63
CA LYS A 63 5.41 -0.19 -4.38
C LYS A 63 5.01 -0.84 -3.05
N ALA A 64 5.56 -2.00 -2.73
CA ALA A 64 5.38 -2.63 -1.43
C ALA A 64 6.00 -1.81 -0.28
N ASP A 65 7.08 -1.07 -0.56
CA ASP A 65 7.69 -0.14 0.41
C ASP A 65 6.93 1.19 0.54
N ASN A 66 6.28 1.62 -0.54
CA ASN A 66 5.44 2.81 -0.61
C ASN A 66 3.96 2.44 -0.78
N ASP A 67 3.54 1.25 -0.32
CA ASP A 67 2.13 0.89 -0.42
C ASP A 67 1.33 2.04 0.20
N PRO A 68 0.62 2.83 -0.61
CA PRO A 68 -0.10 3.96 -0.08
C PRO A 68 -1.04 3.36 0.95
N LEU A 69 -0.86 3.77 2.19
CA LEU A 69 -1.81 3.43 3.24
C LEU A 69 -3.19 3.52 2.60
N PRO A 70 -4.02 2.48 2.65
CA PRO A 70 -5.30 2.45 1.96
C PRO A 70 -6.01 3.76 2.23
N GLU A 71 -6.76 4.30 1.27
CA GLU A 71 -7.40 5.61 1.39
C GLU A 71 -8.11 5.70 2.74
N MET A 72 -7.43 6.33 3.72
CA MET A 72 -7.87 6.36 5.10
C MET A 72 -8.85 7.49 5.36
N ALA A 73 -9.02 8.42 4.40
CA ALA A 73 -9.79 9.65 4.55
C ALA A 73 -11.23 9.46 5.07
N GLY A 74 -11.79 8.26 4.93
CA GLY A 74 -13.11 7.90 5.47
C GLY A 74 -13.08 7.22 6.84
N TYR A 75 -11.90 6.79 7.31
CA TYR A 75 -11.74 5.99 8.53
C TYR A 75 -11.19 6.87 9.66
N THR A 76 -12.08 7.62 10.32
CA THR A 76 -11.73 8.45 11.47
C THR A 76 -12.39 7.94 12.74
N PHE A 77 -11.87 8.30 13.90
CA PHE A 77 -12.50 7.95 15.18
C PHE A 77 -13.89 8.55 15.32
N ASP A 78 -14.14 9.75 14.78
CA ASP A 78 -15.42 10.43 14.84
C ASP A 78 -16.51 9.73 14.01
N ARG A 79 -16.12 9.01 12.97
CA ARG A 79 -17.03 8.21 12.14
C ARG A 79 -17.26 6.80 12.67
N PHE A 80 -16.51 6.40 13.68
CA PHE A 80 -16.68 5.09 14.29
C PHE A 80 -17.86 5.08 15.25
N ILE A 81 -18.81 4.17 15.04
CA ILE A 81 -20.00 4.06 15.91
C ILE A 81 -19.59 3.31 17.19
N VAL A 82 -19.55 4.04 18.30
CA VAL A 82 -19.22 3.51 19.61
C VAL A 82 -20.45 2.97 20.32
N GLY A 83 -20.38 1.71 20.74
CA GLY A 83 -21.39 1.04 21.55
C GLY A 83 -20.76 0.36 22.78
N ASN A 84 -21.58 -0.23 23.64
CA ASN A 84 -21.10 -0.86 24.86
C ASN A 84 -20.09 -2.00 24.61
N SER A 85 -20.26 -2.73 23.52
CA SER A 85 -19.42 -3.90 23.19
C SER A 85 -18.05 -3.52 22.60
N ASN A 86 -17.91 -2.33 22.02
CA ASN A 86 -16.67 -1.92 21.33
C ASN A 86 -15.99 -0.69 21.95
N LYS A 87 -16.58 -0.10 22.99
CA LYS A 87 -16.07 1.10 23.67
C LYS A 87 -14.63 0.92 24.15
N PHE A 88 -14.32 -0.25 24.70
CA PHE A 88 -12.96 -0.54 25.18
C PHE A 88 -11.96 -0.58 24.01
N ALA A 89 -12.29 -1.26 22.90
CA ALA A 89 -11.45 -1.35 21.73
C ALA A 89 -11.23 0.05 21.11
N HIS A 90 -12.29 0.86 21.03
CA HIS A 90 -12.21 2.26 20.57
C HIS A 90 -11.25 3.08 21.44
N ASN A 91 -11.43 3.06 22.76
CA ASN A 91 -10.60 3.84 23.68
C ASN A 91 -9.12 3.39 23.65
N ALA A 92 -8.87 2.08 23.54
CA ALA A 92 -7.52 1.56 23.37
C ALA A 92 -6.89 2.02 22.05
N ALA A 93 -7.65 2.00 20.95
CA ALA A 93 -7.19 2.50 19.66
C ALA A 93 -6.84 3.99 19.69
N VAL A 94 -7.69 4.82 20.32
CA VAL A 94 -7.42 6.25 20.54
C VAL A 94 -6.16 6.44 21.37
N ALA A 95 -5.97 5.68 22.45
CA ALA A 95 -4.76 5.77 23.28
C ALA A 95 -3.48 5.44 22.50
N VAL A 96 -3.53 4.42 21.62
CA VAL A 96 -2.41 4.05 20.73
C VAL A 96 -2.14 5.17 19.72
N ALA A 97 -3.17 5.75 19.14
CA ALA A 97 -3.03 6.84 18.17
C ALA A 97 -2.35 8.07 18.78
N HIS A 98 -2.69 8.41 20.02
CA HIS A 98 -2.09 9.53 20.73
C HIS A 98 -0.63 9.27 21.20
N LYS A 99 -0.31 8.02 21.53
CA LYS A 99 1.02 7.66 22.05
C LYS A 99 1.49 6.32 21.43
N PRO A 100 1.86 6.33 20.15
CA PRO A 100 2.35 5.11 19.48
C PRO A 100 3.55 4.51 20.22
N GLY A 101 3.57 3.20 20.33
CA GLY A 101 4.66 2.45 20.95
C GLY A 101 4.67 2.45 22.49
N SER A 102 3.90 3.32 23.16
CA SER A 102 3.90 3.41 24.62
C SER A 102 2.62 2.88 25.28
N ALA A 103 1.46 3.10 24.66
CA ALA A 103 0.17 2.57 25.13
C ALA A 103 -0.19 1.33 24.32
N TYR A 104 -0.51 0.22 24.98
CA TYR A 104 -0.93 -1.02 24.33
C TYR A 104 -0.02 -1.46 23.17
N ASN A 105 1.24 -1.75 23.45
CA ASN A 105 2.17 -2.24 22.46
C ASN A 105 2.59 -3.69 22.77
N PRO A 106 2.10 -4.70 22.03
CA PRO A 106 1.17 -4.60 20.89
C PRO A 106 -0.30 -4.36 21.30
N LEU A 107 -1.07 -3.69 20.45
CA LEU A 107 -2.53 -3.67 20.51
C LEU A 107 -3.09 -4.80 19.62
N PHE A 108 -3.81 -5.74 20.21
CA PHE A 108 -4.48 -6.82 19.50
C PHE A 108 -6.00 -6.64 19.53
N ILE A 109 -6.62 -6.43 18.35
CA ILE A 109 -8.06 -6.25 18.20
C ILE A 109 -8.64 -7.50 17.51
N TYR A 110 -9.56 -8.17 18.17
CA TYR A 110 -10.22 -9.37 17.66
C TYR A 110 -11.75 -9.28 17.74
N GLY A 111 -12.43 -10.13 17.01
CA GLY A 111 -13.90 -10.19 16.97
C GLY A 111 -14.42 -10.64 15.60
N ASN A 112 -15.74 -10.83 15.49
CA ASN A 112 -16.39 -11.28 14.26
C ASN A 112 -16.21 -10.29 13.11
N SER A 113 -16.48 -10.73 11.88
CA SER A 113 -16.46 -9.87 10.70
C SER A 113 -17.49 -8.74 10.82
N GLY A 114 -17.22 -7.60 10.20
CA GLY A 114 -18.14 -6.45 10.18
C GLY A 114 -18.17 -5.57 11.43
N LEU A 115 -17.40 -5.88 12.49
CA LEU A 115 -17.42 -5.12 13.75
C LEU A 115 -16.52 -3.85 13.75
N GLY A 116 -15.97 -3.48 12.61
CA GLY A 116 -15.18 -2.24 12.50
C GLY A 116 -13.71 -2.37 12.92
N LYS A 117 -13.14 -3.59 13.02
CA LYS A 117 -11.71 -3.77 13.36
C LYS A 117 -10.78 -3.02 12.40
N THR A 118 -11.00 -3.18 11.10
CA THR A 118 -10.24 -2.48 10.06
C THR A 118 -10.44 -0.97 10.15
N HIS A 119 -11.64 -0.49 10.48
CA HIS A 119 -11.90 0.92 10.70
C HIS A 119 -11.01 1.48 11.82
N LEU A 120 -10.96 0.82 12.98
CA LEU A 120 -10.10 1.26 14.10
C LEU A 120 -8.62 1.24 13.71
N LEU A 121 -8.18 0.23 12.97
CA LEU A 121 -6.79 0.12 12.52
C LEU A 121 -6.40 1.30 11.61
N LEU A 122 -7.27 1.59 10.63
CA LEU A 122 -7.05 2.70 9.68
C LEU A 122 -7.21 4.06 10.36
N ALA A 123 -8.12 4.21 11.32
CA ALA A 123 -8.27 5.42 12.10
C ALA A 123 -7.04 5.75 12.94
N ILE A 124 -6.35 4.74 13.51
CA ILE A 124 -5.06 4.92 14.17
C ILE A 124 -4.03 5.49 13.19
N GLY A 125 -3.88 4.85 12.02
CA GLY A 125 -2.93 5.29 11.00
C GLY A 125 -3.22 6.69 10.49
N GLN A 126 -4.49 7.00 10.21
CA GLN A 126 -4.92 8.34 9.78
C GLN A 126 -4.57 9.40 10.82
N TYR A 127 -4.93 9.17 12.09
CA TYR A 127 -4.66 10.10 13.18
C TYR A 127 -3.15 10.36 13.34
N ILE A 128 -2.33 9.30 13.34
CA ILE A 128 -0.87 9.45 13.45
C ILE A 128 -0.32 10.26 12.28
N ARG A 129 -0.75 9.97 11.06
CA ARG A 129 -0.29 10.69 9.85
C ARG A 129 -0.65 12.18 9.88
N GLU A 130 -1.84 12.51 10.35
CA GLU A 130 -2.29 13.92 10.47
C GLU A 130 -1.51 14.70 11.53
N ASN A 131 -1.18 14.05 12.64
CA ASN A 131 -0.52 14.71 13.77
C ASN A 131 1.00 14.58 13.77
N ASN A 132 1.54 13.62 13.00
CA ASN A 132 2.99 13.43 12.84
C ASN A 132 3.29 13.01 11.39
N PRO A 133 3.42 13.98 10.48
CA PRO A 133 3.70 13.70 9.05
C PRO A 133 5.02 12.97 8.79
N GLY A 134 5.94 12.98 9.76
CA GLY A 134 7.22 12.25 9.69
C GLY A 134 7.16 10.81 10.18
N ALA A 135 6.01 10.36 10.70
CA ALA A 135 5.88 8.98 11.16
C ALA A 135 5.90 7.99 10.00
N LYS A 136 6.73 6.98 10.13
CA LYS A 136 6.75 5.84 9.20
C LYS A 136 5.69 4.85 9.64
N ILE A 137 4.70 4.62 8.79
CA ILE A 137 3.58 3.73 9.08
C ILE A 137 3.55 2.65 7.99
N ALA A 138 3.53 1.39 8.38
CA ALA A 138 3.28 0.27 7.48
C ALA A 138 1.92 -0.35 7.78
N TYR A 139 1.13 -0.55 6.74
CA TYR A 139 -0.11 -1.33 6.78
C TYR A 139 0.05 -2.53 5.87
N ILE A 140 -0.14 -3.71 6.39
CA ILE A 140 0.01 -4.95 5.61
C ILE A 140 -1.09 -5.94 5.96
N LYS A 141 -1.60 -6.62 4.96
CA LYS A 141 -2.51 -7.76 5.15
C LYS A 141 -1.72 -9.00 5.55
N GLY A 142 -2.35 -9.88 6.33
CA GLY A 142 -1.66 -11.06 6.87
C GLY A 142 -1.18 -12.05 5.81
N ASP A 143 -1.95 -12.22 4.73
CA ASP A 143 -1.58 -13.04 3.56
C ASP A 143 -0.37 -12.45 2.82
N GLU A 144 -0.37 -11.16 2.61
CA GLU A 144 0.75 -10.45 1.98
C GLU A 144 2.02 -10.52 2.84
N PHE A 145 1.92 -10.24 4.14
CA PHE A 145 3.05 -10.41 5.06
C PHE A 145 3.65 -11.82 5.00
N THR A 146 2.79 -12.85 4.96
CA THR A 146 3.23 -14.24 4.85
C THR A 146 3.93 -14.50 3.52
N ASN A 147 3.42 -13.98 2.42
CA ASN A 147 4.02 -14.15 1.09
C ASN A 147 5.39 -13.47 1.02
N GLN A 148 5.52 -12.24 1.52
CA GLN A 148 6.79 -11.53 1.60
C GLN A 148 7.81 -12.26 2.47
N LEU A 149 7.38 -12.79 3.62
CA LEU A 149 8.25 -13.59 4.50
C LEU A 149 8.75 -14.86 3.80
N LEU A 150 7.86 -15.61 3.15
CA LEU A 150 8.23 -16.83 2.41
C LEU A 150 9.18 -16.53 1.26
N LYS A 151 8.95 -15.42 0.53
CA LYS A 151 9.85 -14.95 -0.54
C LYS A 151 11.23 -14.65 0.05
N SER A 152 11.31 -13.87 1.13
CA SER A 152 12.59 -13.51 1.76
C SER A 152 13.39 -14.72 2.26
N ILE A 153 12.72 -15.77 2.74
CA ILE A 153 13.37 -17.02 3.14
C ILE A 153 13.96 -17.75 1.92
N LYS A 154 13.20 -17.83 0.82
CA LYS A 154 13.66 -18.49 -0.41
C LYS A 154 14.84 -17.79 -1.06
N GLU A 155 14.84 -16.46 -1.01
CA GLU A 155 15.88 -15.62 -1.64
C GLU A 155 17.06 -15.31 -0.71
N GLY A 156 17.00 -15.70 0.57
CA GLY A 156 18.03 -15.44 1.55
C GLY A 156 18.09 -13.98 2.02
N THR A 157 17.05 -13.18 1.76
CA THR A 157 16.95 -11.75 2.09
C THR A 157 16.24 -11.48 3.42
N GLY A 158 16.26 -12.43 4.34
CA GLY A 158 15.55 -12.35 5.63
C GLY A 158 15.97 -11.16 6.51
N GLU A 159 17.21 -10.66 6.37
CA GLU A 159 17.66 -9.48 7.12
C GLU A 159 17.03 -8.20 6.57
N GLU A 160 16.92 -8.05 5.26
CA GLU A 160 16.26 -6.92 4.60
C GLU A 160 14.77 -6.87 4.99
N PHE A 161 14.11 -8.03 4.97
CA PHE A 161 12.74 -8.15 5.45
C PHE A 161 12.57 -7.69 6.91
N ARG A 162 13.49 -8.07 7.80
CA ARG A 162 13.46 -7.60 9.19
C ARG A 162 13.68 -6.11 9.31
N MET A 163 14.63 -5.56 8.57
CA MET A 163 14.93 -4.12 8.57
C MET A 163 13.75 -3.31 8.06
N LYS A 164 13.05 -3.80 7.04
CA LYS A 164 11.84 -3.17 6.50
C LYS A 164 10.77 -2.95 7.57
N TYR A 165 10.46 -3.98 8.36
CA TYR A 165 9.38 -3.93 9.36
C TYR A 165 9.82 -3.47 10.76
N ARG A 166 11.12 -3.33 11.02
CA ARG A 166 11.62 -2.78 12.28
C ARG A 166 11.80 -1.27 12.27
N ASN A 167 11.92 -0.68 11.08
CA ASN A 167 12.20 0.75 10.93
C ASN A 167 10.95 1.60 10.63
N VAL A 168 9.78 1.05 10.89
CA VAL A 168 8.48 1.73 10.76
C VAL A 168 7.95 2.18 12.10
#